data_28106086c9a31caa64d58b1af6afa27f
#
_entry.id   28106086c9a31caa64d58b1af6afa27f
#
_cell.length_a   1.000
_cell.length_b   1.000
_cell.length_c   1.000
_cell.angle_alpha   90.00
_cell.angle_beta   90.00
_cell.angle_gamma   90.00
#
_symmetry.space_group_name_H-M   'P 1'
#
loop_
_entity.id
_entity.type
_entity.pdbx_description
1 polymer ?
#
loop_
_entity_poly.entity_id
_entity_poly.type
_entity_poly.pdbx_seq_one_letter_code
_entity_poly.pdbx_strand_id
1 'polypeptide(L)'
;DIASYAISVEYIDSKTKGAKSVAKKAMTTIESSAFVTNADGYLSSTIEIGFAATMSLLGQGAADIDGGNKYRYHMVLTMKDGTTYDAATTDSNLESSSPFSALFQKDISIVCPSDLAGVFSTTGFAKAGDAPWGGDGTQATSGNFEWTATPEGNLYPVKGGDFSYGAYKAVGYSSVPAGTLKNQDACGTLSAVGSSQWGEVYTFHAVTRQADKKVLYLDWSNDYGEAAEVFLTRSDKDWPDLSN
;
A
#
# COMPACT_ATOMS: atom_id res chain seq x y z
N ASP A 1 -22.23 4.28 27.66
CA ASP A 1 -22.20 3.21 28.69
C ASP A 1 -21.27 2.05 28.28
N ILE A 2 -20.00 2.38 27.94
CA ILE A 2 -18.96 1.42 27.61
C ILE A 2 -18.54 0.63 28.85
N ALA A 3 -18.50 -0.70 28.77
CA ALA A 3 -17.91 -1.55 29.78
C ALA A 3 -16.41 -1.76 29.51
N SER A 4 -16.05 -2.15 28.26
CA SER A 4 -14.67 -2.41 27.92
C SER A 4 -14.45 -2.31 26.39
N TYR A 5 -13.17 -2.17 26.01
CA TYR A 5 -12.73 -2.25 24.62
C TYR A 5 -11.52 -3.20 24.55
N ALA A 6 -11.75 -4.39 24.03
CA ALA A 6 -10.74 -5.43 23.94
C ALA A 6 -10.02 -5.38 22.58
N ILE A 7 -8.70 -5.53 22.61
CA ILE A 7 -7.85 -5.56 21.42
C ILE A 7 -7.14 -6.90 21.36
N SER A 8 -7.19 -7.54 20.21
CA SER A 8 -6.44 -8.75 19.89
C SER A 8 -5.72 -8.56 18.56
N VAL A 9 -4.70 -9.38 18.30
CA VAL A 9 -3.87 -9.27 17.09
C VAL A 9 -3.57 -10.65 16.53
N GLU A 10 -3.51 -10.74 15.22
CA GLU A 10 -2.99 -11.89 14.46
C GLU A 10 -1.93 -11.43 13.46
N TYR A 11 -1.08 -12.36 13.02
CA TYR A 11 -0.16 -12.16 11.93
C TYR A 11 -0.67 -12.92 10.70
N ILE A 12 -0.83 -12.21 9.59
CA ILE A 12 -1.29 -12.75 8.32
C ILE A 12 -0.13 -12.79 7.35
N ASP A 13 0.26 -14.00 6.98
CA ASP A 13 1.28 -14.27 5.97
C ASP A 13 0.60 -14.44 4.61
N SER A 14 0.71 -13.42 3.79
CA SER A 14 0.22 -13.43 2.41
C SER A 14 1.25 -14.02 1.44
N LYS A 15 2.53 -13.98 1.80
CA LYS A 15 3.65 -14.33 0.92
C LYS A 15 3.83 -15.84 0.74
N THR A 16 3.67 -16.62 1.82
CA THR A 16 3.80 -18.08 1.77
C THR A 16 2.46 -18.81 1.93
N LYS A 17 1.36 -18.15 1.52
CA LYS A 17 -0.02 -18.68 1.55
C LYS A 17 -0.44 -19.12 2.96
N GLY A 18 -0.03 -18.36 3.96
CA GLY A 18 -0.43 -18.59 5.35
C GLY A 18 0.48 -19.52 6.17
N ALA A 19 1.56 -20.05 5.59
CA ALA A 19 2.42 -21.02 6.28
C ALA A 19 3.07 -20.47 7.57
N LYS A 20 3.30 -19.15 7.63
CA LYS A 20 3.84 -18.46 8.80
C LYS A 20 2.79 -17.66 9.58
N SER A 21 1.52 -17.75 9.24
CA SER A 21 0.46 -17.03 9.94
C SER A 21 0.39 -17.44 11.41
N VAL A 22 0.17 -16.47 12.28
CA VAL A 22 -0.03 -16.71 13.71
C VAL A 22 -1.45 -16.33 14.07
N ALA A 23 -2.16 -17.26 14.68
CA ALA A 23 -3.55 -17.09 15.08
C ALA A 23 -3.72 -15.94 16.08
N LYS A 24 -4.93 -15.40 16.09
CA LYS A 24 -5.34 -14.28 16.94
C LYS A 24 -5.05 -14.54 18.42
N LYS A 25 -4.37 -13.60 19.08
CA LYS A 25 -4.12 -13.59 20.53
C LYS A 25 -4.65 -12.30 21.15
N ALA A 26 -5.20 -12.41 22.36
CA ALA A 26 -5.60 -11.25 23.14
C ALA A 26 -4.37 -10.42 23.50
N MET A 27 -4.45 -9.10 23.31
CA MET A 27 -3.36 -8.18 23.59
C MET A 27 -3.64 -7.35 24.85
N THR A 28 -4.76 -6.67 24.89
CA THR A 28 -5.13 -5.81 26.02
C THR A 28 -6.63 -5.55 26.03
N THR A 29 -7.11 -5.11 27.18
CA THR A 29 -8.46 -4.61 27.36
C THR A 29 -8.42 -3.26 28.04
N ILE A 30 -9.13 -2.30 27.49
CA ILE A 30 -9.34 -0.97 28.08
C ILE A 30 -10.66 -1.02 28.83
N GLU A 31 -10.58 -0.94 30.14
CA GLU A 31 -11.77 -0.97 31.01
C GLU A 31 -12.47 0.38 31.06
N SER A 32 -13.73 0.41 31.44
CA SER A 32 -14.57 1.62 31.50
C SER A 32 -13.92 2.77 32.27
N SER A 33 -13.14 2.48 33.29
CA SER A 33 -12.44 3.48 34.11
C SER A 33 -11.31 4.21 33.41
N ALA A 34 -10.81 3.68 32.30
CA ALA A 34 -9.74 4.29 31.50
C ALA A 34 -10.28 5.26 30.42
N PHE A 35 -11.59 5.36 30.26
CA PHE A 35 -12.18 6.34 29.35
C PHE A 35 -12.43 7.66 30.06
N VAL A 36 -12.01 8.73 29.42
CA VAL A 36 -12.22 10.10 29.87
C VAL A 36 -13.03 10.89 28.84
N THR A 37 -13.83 11.84 29.30
CA THR A 37 -14.53 12.73 28.37
C THR A 37 -13.53 13.72 27.78
N ASN A 38 -13.39 13.73 26.45
CA ASN A 38 -12.52 14.66 25.72
C ASN A 38 -13.18 16.06 25.61
N ALA A 39 -12.47 16.99 24.97
CA ALA A 39 -12.93 18.39 24.80
C ALA A 39 -14.24 18.48 23.98
N ASP A 40 -14.53 17.50 23.13
CA ASP A 40 -15.74 17.46 22.30
C ASP A 40 -16.91 16.77 22.98
N GLY A 41 -16.74 16.33 24.24
CA GLY A 41 -17.78 15.68 25.04
C GLY A 41 -17.91 14.16 24.82
N TYR A 42 -16.98 13.54 24.12
CA TYR A 42 -16.98 12.10 23.86
C TYR A 42 -16.07 11.34 24.80
N LEU A 43 -16.46 10.10 25.14
CA LEU A 43 -15.58 9.18 25.85
C LEU A 43 -14.40 8.79 24.95
N SER A 44 -13.20 8.93 25.43
CA SER A 44 -11.97 8.62 24.72
C SER A 44 -10.94 7.96 25.62
N SER A 45 -10.09 7.14 25.02
CA SER A 45 -8.89 6.58 25.64
C SER A 45 -7.78 6.49 24.59
N THR A 46 -6.54 6.63 25.03
CA THR A 46 -5.37 6.49 24.16
C THR A 46 -4.58 5.26 24.58
N ILE A 47 -4.24 4.44 23.61
CA ILE A 47 -3.37 3.28 23.81
C ILE A 47 -2.23 3.31 22.81
N GLU A 48 -1.03 3.02 23.28
CA GLU A 48 0.13 2.80 22.43
C GLU A 48 0.40 1.30 22.30
N ILE A 49 0.48 0.81 21.06
CA ILE A 49 0.81 -0.57 20.74
C ILE A 49 2.17 -0.60 20.06
N GLY A 50 3.19 -1.03 20.80
CA GLY A 50 4.55 -1.14 20.29
C GLY A 50 4.73 -2.37 19.39
N PHE A 51 5.47 -2.22 18.30
CA PHE A 51 5.79 -3.30 17.36
C PHE A 51 6.49 -4.48 18.05
N ALA A 52 7.49 -4.21 18.90
CA ALA A 52 8.20 -5.25 19.64
C ALA A 52 7.29 -6.04 20.60
N ALA A 53 6.34 -5.36 21.24
CA ALA A 53 5.36 -6.00 22.12
C ALA A 53 4.41 -6.92 21.34
N THR A 54 3.98 -6.50 20.14
CA THR A 54 3.17 -7.31 19.24
C THR A 54 3.89 -8.57 18.80
N MET A 55 5.15 -8.45 18.35
CA MET A 55 5.99 -9.59 17.98
C MET A 55 6.15 -10.59 19.13
N SER A 56 6.51 -10.08 20.29
CA SER A 56 6.72 -10.90 21.51
C SER A 56 5.44 -11.66 21.90
N LEU A 57 4.29 -10.98 21.86
CA LEU A 57 2.98 -11.60 22.14
C LEU A 57 2.69 -12.76 21.17
N LEU A 58 3.00 -12.59 19.89
CA LEU A 58 2.77 -13.62 18.89
C LEU A 58 3.85 -14.71 18.89
N GLY A 59 4.94 -14.52 19.63
CA GLY A 59 6.06 -15.45 19.70
C GLY A 59 6.97 -15.39 18.48
N GLN A 60 7.07 -14.21 17.86
CA GLN A 60 7.83 -13.98 16.64
C GLN A 60 9.15 -13.28 16.93
N GLY A 61 10.20 -13.70 16.21
CA GLY A 61 11.46 -12.97 16.07
C GLY A 61 11.54 -12.24 14.72
N ALA A 62 12.61 -11.49 14.51
CA ALA A 62 12.81 -10.75 13.26
C ALA A 62 12.87 -11.66 12.01
N ALA A 63 13.28 -12.91 12.15
CA ALA A 63 13.34 -13.90 11.08
C ALA A 63 11.96 -14.49 10.70
N ASP A 64 10.97 -14.30 11.53
CA ASP A 64 9.60 -14.82 11.30
C ASP A 64 8.72 -13.82 10.55
N ILE A 65 9.23 -12.60 10.36
CA ILE A 65 8.47 -11.49 9.75
C ILE A 65 8.98 -11.27 8.34
N ASP A 66 8.07 -11.35 7.39
CA ASP A 66 8.37 -11.02 6.00
C ASP A 66 7.59 -9.76 5.59
N GLY A 67 8.25 -8.92 4.80
CA GLY A 67 7.57 -7.76 4.20
C GLY A 67 6.50 -8.19 3.21
N GLY A 68 5.46 -7.36 3.10
CA GLY A 68 4.25 -7.69 2.37
C GLY A 68 3.20 -8.43 3.20
N ASN A 69 3.58 -8.94 4.36
CA ASN A 69 2.66 -9.50 5.36
C ASN A 69 2.09 -8.38 6.25
N LYS A 70 1.19 -8.72 7.16
CA LYS A 70 0.53 -7.72 8.00
C LYS A 70 0.17 -8.25 9.38
N TYR A 71 0.13 -7.33 10.32
CA TYR A 71 -0.59 -7.54 11.59
C TYR A 71 -2.02 -7.03 11.42
N ARG A 72 -2.98 -7.85 11.82
CA ARG A 72 -4.39 -7.46 11.89
C ARG A 72 -4.80 -7.34 13.34
N TYR A 73 -5.17 -6.14 13.71
CA TYR A 73 -5.76 -5.86 15.02
C TYR A 73 -7.28 -5.97 14.91
N HIS A 74 -7.86 -6.68 15.85
CA HIS A 74 -9.31 -6.81 16.02
C HIS A 74 -9.72 -6.11 17.29
N MET A 75 -10.76 -5.37 17.22
CA MET A 75 -11.31 -4.64 18.34
C MET A 75 -12.74 -5.09 18.61
N VAL A 76 -13.07 -5.25 19.91
CA VAL A 76 -14.40 -5.58 20.37
C VAL A 76 -14.82 -4.58 21.44
N LEU A 77 -15.87 -3.83 21.15
CA LEU A 77 -16.51 -2.93 22.11
C LEU A 77 -17.59 -3.70 22.86
N THR A 78 -17.55 -3.68 24.20
CA THR A 78 -18.57 -4.25 25.05
C THR A 78 -19.28 -3.13 25.81
N MET A 79 -20.61 -3.12 25.75
CA MET A 79 -21.44 -2.19 26.49
C MET A 79 -21.79 -2.76 27.90
N LYS A 80 -22.21 -1.90 28.81
CA LYS A 80 -22.59 -2.33 30.18
C LYS A 80 -23.80 -3.27 30.23
N ASP A 81 -24.64 -3.25 29.21
CA ASP A 81 -25.78 -4.18 29.08
C ASP A 81 -25.37 -5.55 28.49
N GLY A 82 -24.10 -5.74 28.18
CA GLY A 82 -23.54 -6.95 27.59
C GLY A 82 -23.55 -6.99 26.06
N THR A 83 -24.08 -5.98 25.38
CA THR A 83 -24.05 -5.89 23.93
C THR A 83 -22.61 -5.74 23.44
N THR A 84 -22.24 -6.44 22.39
CA THR A 84 -20.90 -6.38 21.78
C THR A 84 -20.97 -5.92 20.34
N TYR A 85 -19.93 -5.17 19.93
CA TYR A 85 -19.73 -4.71 18.56
C TYR A 85 -18.32 -5.07 18.11
N ASP A 86 -18.21 -5.67 16.94
CA ASP A 86 -16.95 -6.00 16.26
C ASP A 86 -17.14 -5.95 14.73
N ALA A 87 -16.09 -6.20 13.96
CA ALA A 87 -16.14 -6.16 12.50
C ALA A 87 -17.07 -7.23 11.86
N ALA A 88 -17.47 -8.27 12.60
CA ALA A 88 -18.37 -9.31 12.10
C ALA A 88 -19.84 -9.02 12.40
N THR A 89 -20.10 -8.27 13.47
CA THR A 89 -21.45 -8.00 13.97
C THR A 89 -21.93 -6.58 13.70
N THR A 90 -21.04 -5.69 13.25
CA THR A 90 -21.35 -4.29 12.98
C THR A 90 -21.74 -4.09 11.52
N ASP A 91 -22.80 -3.34 11.29
CA ASP A 91 -23.23 -2.98 9.94
C ASP A 91 -22.18 -2.12 9.22
N SER A 92 -21.97 -2.38 7.91
CA SER A 92 -21.01 -1.65 7.10
C SER A 92 -21.27 -0.14 7.05
N ASN A 93 -22.50 0.32 7.27
CA ASN A 93 -22.81 1.75 7.37
C ASN A 93 -22.18 2.39 8.61
N LEU A 94 -22.05 1.68 9.73
CA LEU A 94 -21.37 2.18 10.93
C LEU A 94 -19.85 2.18 10.76
N GLU A 95 -19.31 1.27 9.95
CA GLU A 95 -17.86 1.21 9.67
C GLU A 95 -17.41 2.24 8.66
N SER A 96 -18.19 2.49 7.61
CA SER A 96 -17.76 3.28 6.45
C SER A 96 -18.34 4.68 6.38
N SER A 97 -19.49 4.95 7.03
CA SER A 97 -20.12 6.26 6.93
C SER A 97 -19.59 7.27 7.95
N SER A 98 -19.26 8.47 7.48
CA SER A 98 -19.12 9.64 8.35
C SER A 98 -20.51 10.01 8.91
N PRO A 99 -20.68 10.28 10.21
CA PRO A 99 -19.67 10.53 11.25
C PRO A 99 -19.27 9.31 12.10
N PHE A 100 -19.76 8.13 11.79
CA PHE A 100 -19.56 6.97 12.68
C PHE A 100 -18.15 6.38 12.54
N SER A 101 -17.71 6.06 11.32
CA SER A 101 -16.35 5.52 11.01
C SER A 101 -15.82 4.55 12.07
N ALA A 102 -16.69 3.61 12.52
CA ALA A 102 -16.36 2.69 13.57
C ALA A 102 -15.21 1.76 13.14
N LEU A 103 -14.12 1.75 13.90
CA LEU A 103 -12.94 0.95 13.59
C LEU A 103 -12.87 -0.28 14.48
N PHE A 104 -13.32 -1.43 13.97
CA PHE A 104 -13.25 -2.71 14.67
C PHE A 104 -12.17 -3.65 14.11
N GLN A 105 -11.51 -3.26 13.02
CA GLN A 105 -10.39 -3.97 12.43
C GLN A 105 -9.39 -2.98 11.86
N LYS A 106 -8.10 -3.20 12.12
CA LYS A 106 -7.00 -2.41 11.54
C LYS A 106 -5.88 -3.30 11.07
N ASP A 107 -5.57 -3.22 9.79
CA ASP A 107 -4.40 -3.87 9.20
C ASP A 107 -3.21 -2.91 9.25
N ILE A 108 -2.07 -3.40 9.72
CA ILE A 108 -0.78 -2.72 9.69
C ILE A 108 0.15 -3.56 8.83
N SER A 109 0.42 -3.10 7.63
CA SER A 109 1.32 -3.77 6.70
C SER A 109 2.78 -3.66 7.17
N ILE A 110 3.51 -4.75 7.01
CA ILE A 110 4.94 -4.78 7.24
C ILE A 110 5.63 -4.34 5.96
N VAL A 111 6.35 -3.23 6.04
CA VAL A 111 7.10 -2.68 4.92
C VAL A 111 8.58 -2.70 5.24
N CYS A 112 9.41 -2.95 4.24
CA CYS A 112 10.85 -2.83 4.35
C CYS A 112 11.24 -1.43 3.88
N PRO A 113 12.11 -0.72 4.58
CA PRO A 113 12.73 0.47 4.01
C PRO A 113 13.40 0.10 2.69
N SER A 114 13.17 0.86 1.66
CA SER A 114 13.81 0.69 0.37
C SER A 114 14.44 2.01 -0.07
N ASP A 115 15.40 1.92 -0.98
CA ASP A 115 16.10 3.07 -1.55
C ASP A 115 15.94 3.09 -3.07
N LEU A 116 14.70 3.31 -3.52
CA LEU A 116 14.37 3.39 -4.94
C LEU A 116 14.39 4.82 -5.48
N ALA A 117 14.43 5.83 -4.62
CA ALA A 117 14.48 7.23 -5.04
C ALA A 117 15.71 7.51 -5.91
N GLY A 118 15.54 8.39 -6.87
CA GLY A 118 16.63 8.82 -7.77
C GLY A 118 16.15 9.17 -9.17
N VAL A 119 17.09 9.62 -10.00
CA VAL A 119 16.87 10.03 -11.38
C VAL A 119 17.23 8.89 -12.32
N PHE A 120 16.43 8.71 -13.35
CA PHE A 120 16.66 7.72 -14.39
C PHE A 120 16.14 8.20 -15.75
N SER A 121 16.73 7.68 -16.81
CA SER A 121 16.20 7.81 -18.16
C SER A 121 15.27 6.64 -18.47
N THR A 122 14.29 6.89 -19.36
CA THR A 122 13.36 5.86 -19.80
C THR A 122 13.41 5.68 -21.30
N THR A 123 13.20 4.45 -21.73
CA THR A 123 12.86 4.07 -23.10
C THR A 123 11.77 3.01 -23.04
N GLY A 124 10.95 2.89 -24.08
CA GLY A 124 9.89 1.89 -24.11
C GLY A 124 8.90 2.14 -25.22
N PHE A 125 7.74 1.51 -25.11
CA PHE A 125 6.66 1.61 -26.10
C PHE A 125 5.30 1.72 -25.41
N ALA A 126 4.48 2.67 -25.91
CA ALA A 126 3.06 2.68 -25.61
C ALA A 126 2.41 1.52 -26.39
N LYS A 127 1.72 0.63 -25.68
CA LYS A 127 1.02 -0.52 -26.26
C LYS A 127 -0.36 -0.11 -26.76
N ALA A 128 -0.80 -0.77 -27.85
CA ALA A 128 -2.22 -0.77 -28.19
C ALA A 128 -2.99 -1.53 -27.12
N GLY A 129 -3.97 -0.87 -26.52
CA GLY A 129 -4.98 -1.50 -25.67
C GLY A 129 -6.31 -1.60 -26.41
N ASP A 130 -7.31 -2.24 -25.79
CA ASP A 130 -8.69 -2.27 -26.28
C ASP A 130 -9.38 -0.90 -26.18
N ALA A 131 -8.74 0.06 -25.56
CA ALA A 131 -9.22 1.42 -25.37
C ALA A 131 -8.84 2.35 -26.53
N PRO A 132 -9.47 3.52 -26.65
CA PRO A 132 -9.15 4.54 -27.65
C PRO A 132 -7.80 5.24 -27.41
N TRP A 133 -6.85 4.53 -26.87
CA TRP A 133 -5.47 4.93 -26.57
C TRP A 133 -4.72 5.32 -27.87
N GLY A 134 -5.14 4.78 -29.02
CA GLY A 134 -4.54 5.09 -30.31
C GLY A 134 -3.14 4.52 -30.53
N GLY A 135 -2.58 3.87 -29.52
CA GLY A 135 -1.28 3.22 -29.63
C GLY A 135 -1.39 1.88 -30.36
N ASP A 136 -0.43 1.59 -31.21
CA ASP A 136 -0.34 0.33 -31.96
C ASP A 136 0.91 -0.49 -31.53
N GLY A 137 1.50 -0.15 -30.40
CA GLY A 137 2.73 -0.77 -29.87
C GLY A 137 4.01 -0.27 -30.54
N THR A 138 3.92 0.73 -31.44
CA THR A 138 5.09 1.27 -32.14
C THR A 138 5.52 2.65 -31.62
N GLN A 139 4.70 3.31 -30.81
CA GLN A 139 4.99 4.64 -30.28
C GLN A 139 6.06 4.54 -29.18
N ALA A 140 7.28 4.89 -29.55
CA ALA A 140 8.41 4.90 -28.63
C ALA A 140 8.25 5.97 -27.54
N THR A 141 8.50 5.59 -26.30
CA THR A 141 8.59 6.49 -25.16
C THR A 141 10.03 6.81 -24.83
N SER A 142 10.30 8.00 -24.35
CA SER A 142 11.61 8.37 -23.82
C SER A 142 11.48 9.58 -22.90
N GLY A 143 12.39 9.73 -21.95
CA GLY A 143 12.41 10.88 -21.05
C GLY A 143 13.36 10.68 -19.90
N ASN A 144 13.43 11.73 -19.06
CA ASN A 144 14.10 11.65 -17.76
C ASN A 144 13.06 11.82 -16.68
N PHE A 145 13.10 10.95 -15.70
CA PHE A 145 12.15 10.89 -14.60
C PHE A 145 12.88 10.79 -13.26
N GLU A 146 12.20 11.12 -12.21
CA GLU A 146 12.71 11.02 -10.85
C GLU A 146 11.64 10.43 -9.94
N TRP A 147 12.02 9.39 -9.21
CA TRP A 147 11.23 8.94 -8.06
C TRP A 147 11.69 9.68 -6.81
N THR A 148 10.76 10.31 -6.11
CA THR A 148 11.07 11.03 -4.88
C THR A 148 10.76 10.17 -3.67
N ALA A 149 11.66 10.18 -2.67
CA ALA A 149 11.41 9.51 -1.40
C ALA A 149 10.28 10.20 -0.63
N THR A 150 9.52 9.40 0.11
CA THR A 150 8.53 9.90 1.06
C THR A 150 8.92 9.52 2.50
N PRO A 151 8.34 10.17 3.52
CA PRO A 151 8.61 9.82 4.92
C PRO A 151 8.31 8.37 5.28
N GLU A 152 7.39 7.72 4.57
CA GLU A 152 7.04 6.31 4.74
C GLU A 152 8.18 5.36 4.34
N GLY A 153 9.13 5.83 3.51
CA GLY A 153 10.34 5.11 3.14
C GLY A 153 10.15 3.96 2.14
N ASN A 154 8.95 3.77 1.63
CA ASN A 154 8.60 2.72 0.66
C ASN A 154 7.61 3.19 -0.41
N LEU A 155 7.26 4.46 -0.43
CA LEU A 155 6.40 5.08 -1.42
C LEU A 155 7.20 6.09 -2.24
N TYR A 156 7.03 6.04 -3.56
CA TYR A 156 7.80 6.83 -4.49
C TYR A 156 6.89 7.46 -5.55
N PRO A 157 6.43 8.69 -5.35
CA PRO A 157 5.78 9.45 -6.42
C PRO A 157 6.77 9.76 -7.53
N VAL A 158 6.28 9.84 -8.76
CA VAL A 158 7.05 10.33 -9.90
C VAL A 158 7.03 11.86 -9.87
N LYS A 159 8.20 12.49 -9.81
CA LYS A 159 8.32 13.94 -9.83
C LYS A 159 7.75 14.50 -11.13
N GLY A 160 6.92 15.53 -11.01
CA GLY A 160 6.19 16.09 -12.17
C GLY A 160 4.95 15.29 -12.58
N GLY A 161 4.65 14.17 -11.91
CA GLY A 161 3.38 13.47 -11.98
C GLY A 161 3.20 12.51 -13.16
N ASP A 162 4.14 12.44 -14.12
CA ASP A 162 4.00 11.54 -15.27
C ASP A 162 4.28 10.08 -14.90
N PHE A 163 3.28 9.42 -14.33
CA PHE A 163 3.34 8.02 -13.96
C PHE A 163 3.38 7.07 -15.17
N SER A 164 3.07 7.56 -16.36
CA SER A 164 3.13 6.78 -17.61
C SER A 164 4.55 6.69 -18.19
N TYR A 165 5.51 7.40 -17.63
CA TYR A 165 6.89 7.47 -18.13
C TYR A 165 6.99 7.90 -19.60
N GLY A 166 6.14 8.85 -20.01
CA GLY A 166 6.10 9.40 -21.35
C GLY A 166 5.17 8.68 -22.33
N ALA A 167 4.51 7.60 -21.92
CA ALA A 167 3.62 6.84 -22.81
C ALA A 167 2.42 7.67 -23.29
N TYR A 168 1.80 8.47 -22.43
CA TYR A 168 0.71 9.38 -22.82
C TYR A 168 1.14 10.39 -23.89
N LYS A 169 2.34 10.97 -23.72
CA LYS A 169 2.89 11.90 -24.71
C LYS A 169 3.21 11.23 -26.04
N ALA A 170 3.70 9.99 -26.00
CA ALA A 170 4.02 9.24 -27.21
C ALA A 170 2.78 8.98 -28.08
N VAL A 171 1.61 8.80 -27.49
CA VAL A 171 0.34 8.60 -28.20
C VAL A 171 -0.44 9.91 -28.41
N GLY A 172 0.18 11.07 -28.15
CA GLY A 172 -0.35 12.38 -28.50
C GLY A 172 -1.23 13.06 -27.43
N TYR A 173 -1.27 12.57 -26.21
CA TYR A 173 -1.96 13.27 -25.13
C TYR A 173 -1.16 14.47 -24.62
N SER A 174 -1.84 15.57 -24.36
CA SER A 174 -1.24 16.79 -23.78
C SER A 174 -1.13 16.74 -22.26
N SER A 175 -1.95 15.93 -21.61
CA SER A 175 -1.95 15.69 -20.17
C SER A 175 -1.29 14.35 -19.87
N VAL A 176 -0.80 14.20 -18.65
CA VAL A 176 -0.18 12.95 -18.14
C VAL A 176 -0.89 12.50 -16.89
N PRO A 177 -0.94 11.18 -16.59
CA PRO A 177 -1.56 10.71 -15.38
C PRO A 177 -0.77 11.19 -14.16
N ALA A 178 -1.46 11.86 -13.26
CA ALA A 178 -0.95 12.39 -12.01
C ALA A 178 -1.86 11.91 -10.85
N GLY A 179 -2.28 12.79 -9.96
CA GLY A 179 -3.20 12.45 -8.86
C GLY A 179 -2.43 11.92 -7.65
N THR A 180 -2.91 10.83 -7.06
CA THR A 180 -2.30 10.20 -5.87
C THR A 180 -1.41 9.01 -6.21
N LEU A 181 -1.15 8.75 -7.49
CA LEU A 181 -0.33 7.63 -7.97
C LEU A 181 1.09 7.65 -7.39
N LYS A 182 1.51 6.51 -6.88
CA LYS A 182 2.86 6.27 -6.35
C LYS A 182 3.30 4.85 -6.68
N ASN A 183 4.60 4.67 -6.80
CA ASN A 183 5.21 3.34 -6.75
C ASN A 183 5.36 2.94 -5.29
N GLN A 184 4.98 1.74 -4.94
CA GLN A 184 5.16 1.17 -3.60
C GLN A 184 6.07 -0.04 -3.67
N ASP A 185 7.12 -0.03 -2.87
CA ASP A 185 7.94 -1.21 -2.63
C ASP A 185 7.52 -1.88 -1.32
N ALA A 186 6.98 -3.07 -1.41
CA ALA A 186 6.68 -3.93 -0.27
C ALA A 186 7.73 -5.04 -0.18
N CYS A 187 8.94 -4.68 0.28
CA CYS A 187 10.06 -5.60 0.46
C CYS A 187 10.47 -6.36 -0.80
N GLY A 188 10.69 -5.63 -1.87
CA GLY A 188 11.07 -6.16 -3.18
C GLY A 188 9.89 -6.46 -4.10
N THR A 189 8.65 -6.31 -3.63
CA THR A 189 7.47 -6.35 -4.49
C THR A 189 7.06 -4.93 -4.83
N LEU A 190 7.20 -4.55 -6.09
CA LEU A 190 6.85 -3.23 -6.58
C LEU A 190 5.44 -3.24 -7.15
N SER A 191 4.63 -2.29 -6.74
CA SER A 191 3.26 -2.09 -7.22
C SER A 191 2.94 -0.62 -7.43
N ALA A 192 1.92 -0.33 -8.22
CA ALA A 192 1.30 0.98 -8.26
C ALA A 192 0.21 1.09 -7.18
N VAL A 193 0.13 2.23 -6.51
CA VAL A 193 -0.90 2.53 -5.51
C VAL A 193 -1.49 3.92 -5.72
N GLY A 194 -2.73 4.11 -5.30
CA GLY A 194 -3.48 5.35 -5.56
C GLY A 194 -4.18 5.32 -6.92
N SER A 195 -4.61 6.49 -7.37
CA SER A 195 -5.28 6.67 -8.66
C SER A 195 -4.81 7.93 -9.36
N SER A 196 -5.00 7.98 -10.67
CA SER A 196 -4.77 9.18 -11.47
C SER A 196 -5.79 10.27 -11.13
N GLN A 197 -5.61 11.48 -11.65
CA GLN A 197 -6.60 12.57 -11.55
C GLN A 197 -7.94 12.24 -12.23
N TRP A 198 -7.99 11.23 -13.07
CA TRP A 198 -9.20 10.73 -13.71
C TRP A 198 -9.82 9.53 -12.99
N GLY A 199 -9.20 9.07 -11.89
CA GLY A 199 -9.65 7.94 -11.09
C GLY A 199 -9.07 6.58 -11.52
N GLU A 200 -8.23 6.54 -12.54
CA GLU A 200 -7.63 5.30 -13.07
C GLU A 200 -6.68 4.65 -12.07
N VAL A 201 -6.74 3.34 -12.01
CA VAL A 201 -5.87 2.49 -11.20
C VAL A 201 -4.88 1.75 -12.10
N TYR A 202 -3.61 1.75 -11.70
CA TYR A 202 -2.52 1.16 -12.48
C TYR A 202 -2.13 -0.20 -11.91
N THR A 203 -1.83 -1.14 -12.80
CA THR A 203 -1.36 -2.50 -12.45
C THR A 203 -0.04 -2.77 -13.16
N PHE A 204 0.96 -3.24 -12.44
CA PHE A 204 2.19 -3.78 -13.03
C PHE A 204 2.00 -5.27 -13.33
N HIS A 205 2.20 -5.67 -14.58
CA HIS A 205 2.11 -7.06 -15.04
C HIS A 205 3.46 -7.76 -15.00
N ALA A 206 4.53 -6.99 -15.16
CA ALA A 206 5.89 -7.46 -14.97
C ALA A 206 6.76 -6.35 -14.39
N VAL A 207 7.57 -6.72 -13.42
CA VAL A 207 8.65 -5.92 -12.85
C VAL A 207 9.89 -6.78 -12.87
N THR A 208 10.90 -6.42 -13.64
CA THR A 208 12.08 -7.27 -13.79
C THR A 208 13.35 -6.45 -13.87
N ARG A 209 14.25 -6.62 -12.91
CA ARG A 209 15.61 -6.11 -13.03
C ARG A 209 16.33 -6.87 -14.14
N GLN A 210 16.84 -6.16 -15.13
CA GLN A 210 17.54 -6.74 -16.26
C GLN A 210 18.94 -7.26 -15.87
N ALA A 211 19.59 -8.02 -16.76
CA ALA A 211 20.96 -8.51 -16.57
C ALA A 211 21.94 -7.36 -16.33
N ASP A 212 21.76 -6.23 -17.02
CA ASP A 212 22.32 -4.95 -16.61
C ASP A 212 21.51 -4.42 -15.42
N LYS A 213 22.05 -4.58 -14.23
CA LYS A 213 21.40 -4.19 -12.97
C LYS A 213 21.02 -2.71 -12.89
N LYS A 214 21.50 -1.88 -13.81
CA LYS A 214 21.11 -0.47 -13.96
C LYS A 214 19.74 -0.30 -14.59
N VAL A 215 19.17 -1.35 -15.18
CA VAL A 215 17.92 -1.30 -15.93
C VAL A 215 16.82 -2.09 -15.22
N LEU A 216 15.69 -1.43 -14.98
CA LEU A 216 14.44 -2.04 -14.50
C LEU A 216 13.40 -2.00 -15.62
N TYR A 217 12.83 -3.15 -15.95
CA TYR A 217 11.72 -3.29 -16.87
C TYR A 217 10.40 -3.24 -16.11
N LEU A 218 9.45 -2.45 -16.59
CA LEU A 218 8.06 -2.39 -16.13
C LEU A 218 7.12 -2.60 -17.31
N ASP A 219 6.18 -3.52 -17.16
CA ASP A 219 5.01 -3.65 -18.01
C ASP A 219 3.78 -3.27 -17.18
N TRP A 220 3.03 -2.28 -17.62
CA TRP A 220 1.88 -1.78 -16.88
C TRP A 220 0.64 -1.58 -17.76
N SER A 221 -0.54 -1.66 -17.15
CA SER A 221 -1.79 -1.17 -17.69
C SER A 221 -2.59 -0.43 -16.63
N ASN A 222 -3.62 0.30 -17.06
CA ASN A 222 -4.65 0.83 -16.17
C ASN A 222 -6.01 0.17 -16.43
N ASP A 223 -6.98 0.45 -15.57
CA ASP A 223 -8.34 -0.08 -15.67
C ASP A 223 -9.18 0.55 -16.79
N TYR A 224 -8.64 1.57 -17.48
CA TYR A 224 -9.20 2.13 -18.72
C TYR A 224 -8.73 1.37 -19.97
N GLY A 225 -7.78 0.43 -19.84
CA GLY A 225 -7.26 -0.41 -20.92
C GLY A 225 -6.02 0.14 -21.61
N GLU A 226 -5.42 1.21 -21.11
CA GLU A 226 -4.15 1.75 -21.59
C GLU A 226 -2.98 0.96 -21.02
N ALA A 227 -1.91 0.80 -21.79
CA ALA A 227 -0.77 0.00 -21.40
C ALA A 227 0.55 0.50 -22.02
N ALA A 228 1.67 0.24 -21.35
CA ALA A 228 2.99 0.46 -21.91
C ALA A 228 4.04 -0.48 -21.28
N GLU A 229 5.14 -0.65 -22.03
CA GLU A 229 6.38 -1.24 -21.54
C GLU A 229 7.42 -0.14 -21.42
N VAL A 230 8.12 -0.08 -20.31
CA VAL A 230 9.18 0.92 -20.09
C VAL A 230 10.41 0.29 -19.44
N PHE A 231 11.58 0.79 -19.84
CA PHE A 231 12.86 0.46 -19.24
C PHE A 231 13.38 1.71 -18.53
N LEU A 232 13.59 1.59 -17.23
CA LEU A 232 14.07 2.65 -16.36
C LEU A 232 15.57 2.43 -16.13
N THR A 233 16.41 3.29 -16.69
CA THR A 233 17.87 3.18 -16.59
C THR A 233 18.43 4.22 -15.64
N ARG A 234 19.09 3.79 -14.58
CA ARG A 234 19.77 4.67 -13.61
C ARG A 234 21.28 4.59 -13.75
N SER A 235 21.95 5.70 -13.43
CA SER A 235 23.41 5.80 -13.48
C SER A 235 24.08 5.76 -12.10
N ASP A 236 23.33 6.07 -11.05
CA ASP A 236 23.85 6.27 -9.69
C ASP A 236 24.12 4.96 -8.94
N LYS A 237 23.21 3.99 -9.03
CA LYS A 237 23.27 2.71 -8.31
C LYS A 237 22.54 1.61 -9.08
N ASP A 238 22.69 0.37 -8.64
CA ASP A 238 21.92 -0.76 -9.17
C ASP A 238 20.47 -0.71 -8.66
N TRP A 239 19.53 -1.16 -9.47
CA TRP A 239 18.21 -1.52 -8.97
C TRP A 239 18.33 -2.73 -8.04
N PRO A 240 17.61 -2.76 -6.91
CA PRO A 240 17.50 -4.00 -6.13
C PRO A 240 16.74 -5.08 -6.93
N ASP A 241 16.67 -6.26 -6.38
CA ASP A 241 15.87 -7.33 -6.97
C ASP A 241 14.39 -7.06 -6.69
N LEU A 242 13.66 -6.68 -7.72
CA LEU A 242 12.24 -6.31 -7.64
C LEU A 242 11.40 -7.28 -8.47
N SER A 243 10.18 -7.53 -7.99
CA SER A 243 9.14 -8.30 -8.67
C SER A 243 7.79 -7.56 -8.57
N ASN A 244 6.76 -8.02 -9.25
CA ASN A 244 5.37 -7.59 -9.07
C ASN A 244 4.55 -8.63 -8.32
#